data_911c9bee2257fe3f6927e33224596ce8
#
_entry.id   911c9bee2257fe3f6927e33224596ce8
#
_cell.length_a   1.000
_cell.length_b   1.000
_cell.length_c   1.000
_cell.angle_alpha   90.00
_cell.angle_beta   90.00
_cell.angle_gamma   90.00
#
_symmetry.space_group_name_H-M   'P 1'
#
loop_
_entity.id
_entity.type
_entity.pdbx_description
1 polymer ?
#
loop_
_entity_poly.entity_id
_entity_poly.type
_entity_poly.pdbx_seq_one_letter_code
_entity_poly.pdbx_strand_id
1 'polypeptide(L)'
;MFELLFPFFLIFLFFLALAIIWRNNARKYISSGTVASAYDAWTQDKLLERLWGEHIHLGFYPSGQKNIDFRKAKVQFVHELVKWSGLDKLPQGSRILDVGCGIGGSSRILAEYYGFNVTGITISPAQVKRARELTPDGLNCNFQVMDALDLKFEDGSFDAVWSVEAGAHMNDKTRFADEMLRTLRPGGYLALADWNSRDLEAYPPSFFEKLVLKQLLEQWVHPNFTSINEFSNILRTNENSSGRVISENWNYYTNPSWYDSIIAVSYTHLTLPTIAKV
;
A
#
# COMPACT_ATOMS: atom_id res chain seq x y z
N MET A 1 -22.74 -13.95 44.71
CA MET A 1 -23.05 -13.84 43.25
C MET A 1 -22.65 -12.47 42.66
N PHE A 2 -22.88 -11.36 43.37
CA PHE A 2 -22.49 -10.01 42.91
C PHE A 2 -20.96 -9.82 42.88
N GLU A 3 -20.23 -10.33 43.86
CA GLU A 3 -18.76 -10.18 43.91
C GLU A 3 -18.03 -10.96 42.81
N LEU A 4 -18.59 -12.01 42.28
CA LEU A 4 -18.02 -12.78 41.16
C LEU A 4 -18.29 -12.13 39.79
N LEU A 5 -19.34 -11.34 39.65
CA LEU A 5 -19.71 -10.68 38.39
C LEU A 5 -19.01 -9.31 38.22
N PHE A 6 -18.59 -8.70 39.34
CA PHE A 6 -17.99 -7.37 39.31
C PHE A 6 -16.67 -7.28 38.47
N PRO A 7 -15.71 -8.22 38.58
CA PRO A 7 -14.52 -8.19 37.75
C PRO A 7 -14.83 -8.37 36.25
N PHE A 8 -15.80 -9.20 35.89
CA PHE A 8 -16.23 -9.35 34.50
C PHE A 8 -16.87 -8.07 33.96
N PHE A 9 -17.62 -7.35 34.79
CA PHE A 9 -18.18 -6.05 34.41
C PHE A 9 -17.10 -5.00 34.22
N LEU A 10 -16.06 -4.94 35.03
CA LEU A 10 -14.92 -4.04 34.85
C LEU A 10 -14.13 -4.37 33.58
N ILE A 11 -13.90 -5.65 33.30
CA ILE A 11 -13.29 -6.11 32.06
C ILE A 11 -14.13 -5.69 30.85
N PHE A 12 -15.43 -5.87 30.91
CA PHE A 12 -16.33 -5.42 29.85
C PHE A 12 -16.27 -3.91 29.65
N LEU A 13 -16.31 -3.09 30.72
CA LEU A 13 -16.18 -1.64 30.64
C LEU A 13 -14.82 -1.22 30.07
N PHE A 14 -13.75 -1.92 30.43
CA PHE A 14 -12.41 -1.66 29.88
C PHE A 14 -12.38 -1.91 28.36
N PHE A 15 -12.87 -3.04 27.90
CA PHE A 15 -12.94 -3.31 26.46
C PHE A 15 -13.91 -2.39 25.73
N LEU A 16 -15.02 -1.99 26.35
CA LEU A 16 -15.95 -1.01 25.80
C LEU A 16 -15.27 0.36 25.66
N ALA A 17 -14.52 0.80 26.68
CA ALA A 17 -13.75 2.04 26.62
C ALA A 17 -12.67 1.99 25.52
N LEU A 18 -11.93 0.88 25.41
CA LEU A 18 -10.98 0.68 24.32
C LEU A 18 -11.66 0.72 22.94
N ALA A 19 -12.80 0.09 22.79
CA ALA A 19 -13.57 0.10 21.55
C ALA A 19 -14.06 1.52 21.20
N ILE A 20 -14.49 2.31 22.20
CA ILE A 20 -14.92 3.71 22.01
C ILE A 20 -13.72 4.56 21.60
N ILE A 21 -12.58 4.44 22.29
CA ILE A 21 -11.34 5.15 21.96
C ILE A 21 -10.89 4.79 20.54
N TRP A 22 -10.89 3.50 20.21
CA TRP A 22 -10.51 3.02 18.88
C TRP A 22 -11.44 3.57 17.78
N ARG A 23 -12.76 3.55 18.03
CA ARG A 23 -13.74 4.11 17.11
C ARG A 23 -13.60 5.62 16.92
N ASN A 24 -13.28 6.37 17.97
CA ASN A 24 -13.10 7.83 17.91
C ASN A 24 -11.81 8.22 17.17
N ASN A 25 -10.83 7.32 17.11
CA ASN A 25 -9.59 7.50 16.34
C ASN A 25 -9.70 7.03 14.88
N ALA A 26 -10.84 6.47 14.48
CA ALA A 26 -11.05 6.06 13.09
C ALA A 26 -11.04 7.28 12.17
N ARG A 27 -10.23 7.21 11.12
CA ARG A 27 -10.05 8.29 10.14
C ARG A 27 -10.88 7.95 8.90
N LYS A 28 -12.06 8.57 8.78
CA LYS A 28 -12.90 8.35 7.60
C LYS A 28 -12.27 8.99 6.37
N TYR A 29 -12.32 8.27 5.26
CA TYR A 29 -12.04 8.85 3.96
C TYR A 29 -13.07 9.94 3.64
N ILE A 30 -12.60 11.15 3.32
CA ILE A 30 -13.44 12.28 2.87
C ILE A 30 -12.93 12.74 1.49
N SER A 31 -11.61 12.80 1.33
CA SER A 31 -10.95 13.25 0.10
C SER A 31 -9.50 12.76 0.09
N SER A 32 -8.80 12.96 -1.01
CA SER A 32 -7.35 12.75 -1.10
C SER A 32 -6.58 13.53 -0.02
N GLY A 33 -7.06 14.69 0.41
CA GLY A 33 -6.47 15.46 1.49
C GLY A 33 -6.50 14.76 2.86
N THR A 34 -7.53 13.93 3.14
CA THR A 34 -7.54 13.12 4.38
C THR A 34 -6.51 12.00 4.34
N VAL A 35 -6.26 11.43 3.16
CA VAL A 35 -5.19 10.45 2.93
C VAL A 35 -3.83 11.10 3.16
N ALA A 36 -3.58 12.26 2.54
CA ALA A 36 -2.35 13.02 2.70
C ALA A 36 -2.05 13.31 4.18
N SER A 37 -3.04 13.86 4.91
CA SER A 37 -2.89 14.19 6.34
C SER A 37 -2.61 12.97 7.22
N ALA A 38 -3.21 11.82 6.91
CA ALA A 38 -2.97 10.59 7.64
C ALA A 38 -1.54 10.08 7.42
N TYR A 39 -1.10 10.02 6.18
CA TYR A 39 0.27 9.59 5.84
C TYR A 39 1.33 10.57 6.32
N ASP A 40 1.07 11.89 6.32
CA ASP A 40 1.96 12.88 6.92
C ASP A 40 2.17 12.60 8.42
N ALA A 41 1.08 12.39 9.17
CA ALA A 41 1.16 12.10 10.60
C ALA A 41 1.92 10.79 10.87
N TRP A 42 1.60 9.71 10.15
CA TRP A 42 2.28 8.42 10.31
C TRP A 42 3.76 8.44 9.93
N THR A 43 4.13 9.31 8.97
CA THR A 43 5.54 9.46 8.55
C THR A 43 6.32 10.32 9.55
N GLN A 44 5.71 11.38 10.08
CA GLN A 44 6.36 12.29 11.04
C GLN A 44 6.69 11.61 12.37
N ASP A 45 5.81 10.76 12.89
CA ASP A 45 6.05 10.01 14.13
C ASP A 45 6.96 8.78 13.93
N LYS A 46 7.27 8.44 12.67
CA LYS A 46 8.08 7.29 12.26
C LYS A 46 7.57 5.94 12.77
N LEU A 47 6.31 5.87 13.22
CA LEU A 47 5.75 4.66 13.81
C LEU A 47 5.68 3.53 12.77
N LEU A 48 5.14 3.82 11.59
CA LEU A 48 5.05 2.83 10.52
C LEU A 48 6.44 2.37 10.06
N GLU A 49 7.38 3.29 9.88
CA GLU A 49 8.76 2.95 9.48
C GLU A 49 9.44 2.04 10.51
N ARG A 50 9.26 2.29 11.81
CA ARG A 50 9.81 1.44 12.88
C ARG A 50 9.20 0.05 12.90
N LEU A 51 7.88 -0.04 12.71
CA LEU A 51 7.14 -1.30 12.79
C LEU A 51 7.27 -2.11 11.50
N TRP A 52 7.09 -1.49 10.33
CA TRP A 52 7.02 -2.17 9.04
C TRP A 52 8.27 -2.02 8.17
N GLY A 53 9.22 -1.14 8.52
CA GLY A 53 10.36 -0.79 7.68
C GLY A 53 9.98 0.19 6.58
N GLU A 54 10.73 0.16 5.48
CA GLU A 54 10.57 1.10 4.37
C GLU A 54 9.43 0.75 3.41
N HIS A 55 8.76 -0.37 3.63
CA HIS A 55 7.66 -0.89 2.81
C HIS A 55 6.42 -1.10 3.67
N ILE A 56 5.35 -0.37 3.38
CA ILE A 56 4.09 -0.53 4.11
C ILE A 56 3.23 -1.66 3.51
N HIS A 57 3.43 -1.99 2.25
CA HIS A 57 2.70 -3.04 1.54
C HIS A 57 2.94 -4.46 2.10
N LEU A 58 2.12 -5.42 1.70
CA LEU A 58 2.23 -6.83 2.05
C LEU A 58 3.53 -7.45 1.49
N GLY A 59 3.98 -8.54 2.08
CA GLY A 59 5.13 -9.32 1.63
C GLY A 59 4.73 -10.48 0.74
N PHE A 60 5.69 -11.04 -0.01
CA PHE A 60 5.55 -12.26 -0.78
C PHE A 60 6.22 -13.43 -0.05
N TYR A 61 5.45 -14.48 0.19
CA TYR A 61 5.88 -15.69 0.87
C TYR A 61 5.77 -16.87 -0.10
N PRO A 62 6.89 -17.37 -0.62
CA PRO A 62 6.89 -18.55 -1.48
C PRO A 62 6.21 -19.75 -0.81
N SER A 63 5.61 -20.62 -1.59
CA SER A 63 4.93 -21.84 -1.12
C SER A 63 5.75 -22.61 -0.09
N GLY A 64 5.17 -22.84 1.09
CA GLY A 64 5.77 -23.63 2.17
C GLY A 64 6.78 -22.91 3.07
N GLN A 65 7.14 -21.66 2.80
CA GLN A 65 8.02 -20.87 3.67
C GLN A 65 7.21 -20.01 4.63
N LYS A 66 7.13 -20.41 5.90
CA LYS A 66 6.43 -19.65 6.95
C LYS A 66 7.35 -18.82 7.84
N ASN A 67 8.67 -18.96 7.74
CA ASN A 67 9.66 -18.34 8.63
C ASN A 67 10.54 -17.32 7.90
N ILE A 68 9.97 -16.51 7.03
CA ILE A 68 10.68 -15.42 6.40
C ILE A 68 10.46 -14.16 7.25
N ASP A 69 11.55 -13.42 7.51
CA ASP A 69 11.44 -12.08 8.06
C ASP A 69 10.49 -11.24 7.19
N PHE A 70 9.45 -10.66 7.79
CA PHE A 70 8.40 -9.96 7.04
C PHE A 70 8.93 -8.76 6.24
N ARG A 71 10.03 -8.13 6.66
CA ARG A 71 10.68 -7.05 5.91
C ARG A 71 11.34 -7.59 4.64
N LYS A 72 11.98 -8.76 4.75
CA LYS A 72 12.54 -9.47 3.57
C LYS A 72 11.44 -9.94 2.63
N ALA A 73 10.31 -10.41 3.16
CA ALA A 73 9.16 -10.79 2.34
C ALA A 73 8.61 -9.61 1.53
N LYS A 74 8.66 -8.39 2.06
CA LYS A 74 8.25 -7.17 1.34
C LYS A 74 9.23 -6.80 0.22
N VAL A 75 10.51 -6.90 0.45
CA VAL A 75 11.54 -6.77 -0.60
C VAL A 75 11.33 -7.82 -1.68
N GLN A 76 11.10 -9.08 -1.28
CA GLN A 76 10.79 -10.17 -2.21
C GLN A 76 9.54 -9.87 -3.06
N PHE A 77 8.50 -9.27 -2.47
CA PHE A 77 7.30 -8.87 -3.19
C PHE A 77 7.61 -7.94 -4.38
N VAL A 78 8.50 -6.96 -4.19
CA VAL A 78 8.91 -6.06 -5.26
C VAL A 78 9.59 -6.84 -6.39
N HIS A 79 10.53 -7.72 -6.06
CA HIS A 79 11.23 -8.54 -7.05
C HIS A 79 10.29 -9.48 -7.81
N GLU A 80 9.33 -10.12 -7.12
CA GLU A 80 8.36 -11.01 -7.76
C GLU A 80 7.41 -10.23 -8.69
N LEU A 81 6.97 -9.04 -8.28
CA LEU A 81 6.12 -8.21 -9.13
C LEU A 81 6.87 -7.69 -10.36
N VAL A 82 8.14 -7.31 -10.24
CA VAL A 82 8.99 -6.95 -11.38
C VAL A 82 9.10 -8.11 -12.37
N LYS A 83 9.37 -9.31 -11.89
CA LYS A 83 9.47 -10.53 -12.71
C LYS A 83 8.14 -10.91 -13.35
N TRP A 84 7.05 -10.91 -12.57
CA TRP A 84 5.72 -11.26 -13.06
C TRP A 84 5.23 -10.30 -14.14
N SER A 85 5.47 -9.00 -13.97
CA SER A 85 5.08 -7.96 -14.93
C SER A 85 5.99 -7.90 -16.16
N GLY A 86 7.16 -8.52 -16.13
CA GLY A 86 8.16 -8.48 -17.20
C GLY A 86 8.99 -7.21 -17.23
N LEU A 87 8.97 -6.39 -16.16
CA LEU A 87 9.80 -5.19 -16.07
C LEU A 87 11.29 -5.52 -16.06
N ASP A 88 11.68 -6.71 -15.61
CA ASP A 88 13.06 -7.22 -15.65
C ASP A 88 13.66 -7.30 -17.07
N LYS A 89 12.82 -7.22 -18.11
CA LYS A 89 13.23 -7.21 -19.51
C LYS A 89 13.50 -5.81 -20.05
N LEU A 90 13.15 -4.77 -19.30
CA LEU A 90 13.43 -3.40 -19.72
C LEU A 90 14.93 -3.10 -19.61
N PRO A 91 15.49 -2.31 -20.54
CA PRO A 91 16.89 -1.91 -20.47
C PRO A 91 17.14 -1.03 -19.25
N GLN A 92 18.38 -1.06 -18.74
CA GLN A 92 18.85 -0.11 -17.75
C GLN A 92 18.65 1.34 -18.26
N GLY A 93 18.35 2.24 -17.34
CA GLY A 93 18.03 3.63 -17.68
C GLY A 93 16.57 3.86 -18.09
N SER A 94 15.74 2.81 -18.19
CA SER A 94 14.30 2.96 -18.44
C SER A 94 13.65 3.87 -17.39
N ARG A 95 12.75 4.72 -17.85
CA ARG A 95 12.03 5.70 -17.00
C ARG A 95 10.81 5.04 -16.38
N ILE A 96 10.79 4.95 -15.06
CA ILE A 96 9.69 4.35 -14.31
C ILE A 96 8.98 5.43 -13.48
N LEU A 97 7.66 5.48 -13.58
CA LEU A 97 6.82 6.24 -12.66
C LEU A 97 6.32 5.33 -11.54
N ASP A 98 6.70 5.61 -10.29
CA ASP A 98 6.21 4.90 -9.09
C ASP A 98 5.07 5.72 -8.45
N VAL A 99 3.83 5.29 -8.71
CA VAL A 99 2.61 5.99 -8.27
C VAL A 99 2.21 5.52 -6.88
N GLY A 100 2.26 6.44 -5.92
CA GLY A 100 2.07 6.13 -4.51
C GLY A 100 3.32 5.53 -3.86
N CYS A 101 4.48 6.09 -4.18
CA CYS A 101 5.80 5.56 -3.79
C CYS A 101 6.07 5.48 -2.28
N GLY A 102 5.19 6.04 -1.43
CA GLY A 102 5.42 6.12 0.00
C GLY A 102 6.74 6.81 0.33
N ILE A 103 7.55 6.22 1.21
CA ILE A 103 8.90 6.71 1.54
C ILE A 103 9.99 6.14 0.61
N GLY A 104 9.60 5.67 -0.59
CA GLY A 104 10.50 5.33 -1.70
C GLY A 104 11.16 3.95 -1.62
N GLY A 105 10.67 3.02 -0.80
CA GLY A 105 11.28 1.70 -0.66
C GLY A 105 11.32 0.93 -1.99
N SER A 106 10.20 0.80 -2.69
CA SER A 106 10.13 0.15 -4.01
C SER A 106 10.93 0.92 -5.06
N SER A 107 10.84 2.26 -5.07
CA SER A 107 11.60 3.11 -6.00
C SER A 107 13.10 2.85 -5.92
N ARG A 108 13.65 2.76 -4.69
CA ARG A 108 15.09 2.46 -4.48
C ARG A 108 15.48 1.07 -4.99
N ILE A 109 14.66 0.05 -4.75
CA ILE A 109 14.90 -1.30 -5.28
C ILE A 109 14.91 -1.28 -6.81
N LEU A 110 13.94 -0.63 -7.45
CA LEU A 110 13.86 -0.52 -8.91
C LEU A 110 15.09 0.19 -9.50
N ALA A 111 15.58 1.23 -8.84
CA ALA A 111 16.76 1.96 -9.30
C ALA A 111 18.06 1.18 -9.05
N GLU A 112 18.24 0.60 -7.87
CA GLU A 112 19.48 -0.05 -7.44
C GLU A 112 19.70 -1.39 -8.14
N TYR A 113 18.67 -2.26 -8.15
CA TYR A 113 18.82 -3.64 -8.65
C TYR A 113 18.58 -3.75 -10.16
N TYR A 114 17.71 -2.90 -10.72
CA TYR A 114 17.35 -2.98 -12.15
C TYR A 114 17.95 -1.83 -12.97
N GLY A 115 18.58 -0.84 -12.32
CA GLY A 115 19.23 0.28 -12.99
C GLY A 115 18.26 1.26 -13.64
N PHE A 116 17.01 1.34 -13.15
CA PHE A 116 16.02 2.24 -13.72
C PHE A 116 16.17 3.68 -13.22
N ASN A 117 15.65 4.62 -14.01
CA ASN A 117 15.46 6.01 -13.61
C ASN A 117 14.05 6.16 -13.03
N VAL A 118 13.92 6.25 -11.72
CA VAL A 118 12.61 6.22 -11.04
C VAL A 118 12.16 7.60 -10.62
N THR A 119 10.96 7.98 -11.02
CA THR A 119 10.24 9.14 -10.49
C THR A 119 9.12 8.62 -9.59
N GLY A 120 9.28 8.79 -8.28
CA GLY A 120 8.26 8.45 -7.30
C GLY A 120 7.35 9.64 -6.99
N ILE A 121 6.06 9.40 -6.95
CA ILE A 121 5.06 10.39 -6.52
C ILE A 121 4.25 9.89 -5.35
N THR A 122 3.92 10.79 -4.45
CA THR A 122 2.96 10.59 -3.36
C THR A 122 2.27 11.89 -3.03
N ILE A 123 1.06 11.81 -2.50
CA ILE A 123 0.31 13.00 -2.07
C ILE A 123 0.83 13.61 -0.76
N SER A 124 1.69 12.89 -0.01
CA SER A 124 2.22 13.29 1.29
C SER A 124 3.56 14.02 1.17
N PRO A 125 3.65 15.33 1.50
CA PRO A 125 4.91 16.05 1.58
C PRO A 125 5.91 15.43 2.57
N ALA A 126 5.42 14.87 3.70
CA ALA A 126 6.28 14.23 4.68
C ALA A 126 6.94 12.96 4.10
N GLN A 127 6.19 12.16 3.32
CA GLN A 127 6.75 11.00 2.64
C GLN A 127 7.81 11.39 1.62
N VAL A 128 7.57 12.42 0.80
CA VAL A 128 8.57 12.91 -0.17
C VAL A 128 9.86 13.33 0.52
N LYS A 129 9.75 14.11 1.62
CA LYS A 129 10.91 14.51 2.42
C LYS A 129 11.65 13.27 2.93
N ARG A 130 10.93 12.31 3.51
CA ARG A 130 11.52 11.09 4.06
C ARG A 130 12.15 10.20 2.98
N ALA A 131 11.50 10.06 1.83
CA ALA A 131 12.04 9.31 0.69
C ALA A 131 13.39 9.86 0.23
N ARG A 132 13.51 11.18 0.15
CA ARG A 132 14.79 11.86 -0.20
C ARG A 132 15.87 11.63 0.87
N GLU A 133 15.51 11.70 2.16
CA GLU A 133 16.45 11.44 3.26
C GLU A 133 16.98 9.99 3.28
N LEU A 134 16.17 9.03 2.84
CA LEU A 134 16.53 7.61 2.81
C LEU A 134 17.25 7.18 1.53
N THR A 135 17.27 8.03 0.50
CA THR A 135 17.84 7.70 -0.79
C THR A 135 19.32 8.06 -0.83
N PRO A 136 20.22 7.09 -1.12
CA PRO A 136 21.65 7.36 -1.25
C PRO A 136 21.94 8.34 -2.37
N ASP A 137 22.97 9.17 -2.18
CA ASP A 137 23.46 10.07 -3.22
C ASP A 137 23.87 9.27 -4.48
N GLY A 138 23.48 9.77 -5.64
CA GLY A 138 23.79 9.15 -6.93
C GLY A 138 22.83 8.03 -7.36
N LEU A 139 21.90 7.62 -6.53
CA LEU A 139 20.86 6.69 -6.95
C LEU A 139 19.79 7.42 -7.79
N ASN A 140 19.44 6.85 -8.93
CA ASN A 140 18.51 7.47 -9.89
C ASN A 140 17.05 7.43 -9.42
N CYS A 141 16.77 8.08 -8.30
CA CYS A 141 15.43 8.27 -7.74
C CYS A 141 15.13 9.75 -7.53
N ASN A 142 14.00 10.19 -8.03
CA ASN A 142 13.46 11.53 -7.77
C ASN A 142 12.05 11.40 -7.17
N PHE A 143 11.73 12.26 -6.20
CA PHE A 143 10.43 12.20 -5.50
C PHE A 143 9.71 13.54 -5.54
N GLN A 144 8.40 13.50 -5.84
CA GLN A 144 7.56 14.69 -5.99
C GLN A 144 6.23 14.51 -5.24
N VAL A 145 5.71 15.61 -4.69
CA VAL A 145 4.34 15.65 -4.18
C VAL A 145 3.40 15.82 -5.37
N MET A 146 2.52 14.84 -5.58
CA MET A 146 1.58 14.86 -6.70
C MET A 146 0.37 13.97 -6.38
N ASP A 147 -0.81 14.39 -6.85
CA ASP A 147 -2.02 13.56 -6.81
C ASP A 147 -2.00 12.58 -7.99
N ALA A 148 -2.21 11.30 -7.72
CA ALA A 148 -2.25 10.26 -8.74
C ALA A 148 -3.47 10.38 -9.69
N LEU A 149 -4.47 11.16 -9.30
CA LEU A 149 -5.65 11.46 -10.13
C LEU A 149 -5.46 12.70 -11.02
N ASP A 150 -4.30 13.37 -10.94
CA ASP A 150 -3.98 14.59 -11.72
C ASP A 150 -2.48 14.71 -11.94
N LEU A 151 -1.94 13.78 -12.76
CA LEU A 151 -0.51 13.71 -13.05
C LEU A 151 -0.06 14.87 -13.96
N LYS A 152 0.99 15.58 -13.55
CA LYS A 152 1.53 16.73 -14.30
C LYS A 152 2.68 16.32 -15.25
N PHE A 153 2.63 15.11 -15.76
CA PHE A 153 3.55 14.60 -16.77
C PHE A 153 2.90 14.61 -18.15
N GLU A 154 3.72 14.77 -19.18
CA GLU A 154 3.27 14.63 -20.57
C GLU A 154 2.89 13.18 -20.89
N ASP A 155 2.05 13.00 -21.91
CA ASP A 155 1.66 11.70 -22.42
C ASP A 155 2.89 10.90 -22.86
N GLY A 156 2.92 9.61 -22.57
CA GLY A 156 4.01 8.73 -22.99
C GLY A 156 5.38 9.03 -22.36
N SER A 157 5.42 9.71 -21.21
CA SER A 157 6.68 10.12 -20.56
C SER A 157 7.47 8.96 -19.99
N PHE A 158 6.84 7.81 -19.69
CA PHE A 158 7.46 6.69 -18.98
C PHE A 158 7.45 5.39 -19.76
N ASP A 159 8.52 4.61 -19.60
CA ASP A 159 8.66 3.27 -20.19
C ASP A 159 7.84 2.23 -19.41
N ALA A 160 7.68 2.45 -18.10
CA ALA A 160 6.73 1.71 -17.28
C ALA A 160 6.12 2.58 -16.18
N VAL A 161 4.92 2.18 -15.75
CA VAL A 161 4.25 2.70 -14.56
C VAL A 161 4.14 1.57 -13.55
N TRP A 162 4.55 1.88 -12.33
CA TRP A 162 4.54 1.00 -11.18
C TRP A 162 3.61 1.55 -10.10
N SER A 163 2.83 0.71 -9.45
CA SER A 163 2.04 1.11 -8.28
C SER A 163 1.79 -0.08 -7.37
N VAL A 164 2.11 0.06 -6.08
CA VAL A 164 1.90 -0.99 -5.08
C VAL A 164 1.09 -0.45 -3.91
N GLU A 165 -0.10 -1.01 -3.74
CA GLU A 165 -1.05 -0.73 -2.66
C GLU A 165 -1.40 0.76 -2.48
N ALA A 166 -1.40 1.51 -3.59
CA ALA A 166 -1.80 2.91 -3.61
C ALA A 166 -3.21 3.11 -4.18
N GLY A 167 -3.59 2.31 -5.15
CA GLY A 167 -4.90 2.41 -5.82
C GLY A 167 -6.07 2.20 -4.87
N ALA A 168 -5.88 1.43 -3.79
CA ALA A 168 -6.88 1.25 -2.74
C ALA A 168 -7.37 2.59 -2.13
N HIS A 169 -6.54 3.64 -2.13
CA HIS A 169 -6.87 4.99 -1.67
C HIS A 169 -7.56 5.87 -2.72
N MET A 170 -7.61 5.45 -3.97
CA MET A 170 -8.20 6.22 -5.06
C MET A 170 -9.71 6.02 -5.09
N ASN A 171 -10.47 7.11 -4.97
CA ASN A 171 -11.94 7.06 -5.03
C ASN A 171 -12.46 6.96 -6.48
N ASP A 172 -11.70 7.47 -7.44
CA ASP A 172 -11.98 7.39 -8.88
C ASP A 172 -10.98 6.45 -9.54
N LYS A 173 -11.38 5.18 -9.68
CA LYS A 173 -10.55 4.14 -10.29
C LYS A 173 -10.36 4.34 -11.79
N THR A 174 -11.35 4.93 -12.46
CA THR A 174 -11.27 5.23 -13.89
C THR A 174 -10.23 6.32 -14.11
N ARG A 175 -10.32 7.42 -13.39
CA ARG A 175 -9.35 8.51 -13.50
C ARG A 175 -7.94 8.06 -13.13
N PHE A 176 -7.79 7.20 -12.11
CA PHE A 176 -6.51 6.61 -11.75
C PHE A 176 -5.91 5.78 -12.90
N ALA A 177 -6.73 4.95 -13.54
CA ALA A 177 -6.30 4.19 -14.71
C ALA A 177 -5.94 5.10 -15.90
N ASP A 178 -6.77 6.12 -16.17
CA ASP A 178 -6.55 7.08 -17.25
C ASP A 178 -5.18 7.76 -17.12
N GLU A 179 -4.87 8.30 -15.94
CA GLU A 179 -3.62 9.02 -15.71
C GLU A 179 -2.40 8.09 -15.83
N MET A 180 -2.46 6.88 -15.28
CA MET A 180 -1.36 5.91 -15.41
C MET A 180 -1.13 5.50 -16.86
N LEU A 181 -2.21 5.20 -17.60
CA LEU A 181 -2.10 4.75 -19.00
C LEU A 181 -1.71 5.90 -19.93
N ARG A 182 -2.19 7.12 -19.68
CA ARG A 182 -1.82 8.31 -20.45
C ARG A 182 -0.32 8.61 -20.38
N THR A 183 0.25 8.51 -19.17
CA THR A 183 1.69 8.78 -18.96
C THR A 183 2.59 7.66 -19.45
N LEU A 184 2.04 6.48 -19.72
CA LEU A 184 2.76 5.33 -20.23
C LEU A 184 2.96 5.46 -21.75
N ARG A 185 4.19 5.26 -22.23
CA ARG A 185 4.44 5.26 -23.68
C ARG A 185 3.77 4.06 -24.37
N PRO A 186 3.46 4.16 -25.67
CA PRO A 186 2.99 3.00 -26.43
C PRO A 186 3.97 1.81 -26.31
N GLY A 187 3.44 0.63 -25.99
CA GLY A 187 4.24 -0.57 -25.77
C GLY A 187 4.98 -0.61 -24.43
N GLY A 188 4.72 0.34 -23.51
CA GLY A 188 5.22 0.32 -22.14
C GLY A 188 4.49 -0.67 -21.26
N TYR A 189 4.95 -0.81 -20.01
CA TYR A 189 4.43 -1.76 -19.03
C TYR A 189 3.72 -1.07 -17.88
N LEU A 190 2.53 -1.54 -17.52
CA LEU A 190 1.88 -1.18 -16.27
C LEU A 190 1.99 -2.37 -15.30
N ALA A 191 2.68 -2.19 -14.19
CA ALA A 191 2.77 -3.15 -13.08
C ALA A 191 2.04 -2.59 -11.87
N LEU A 192 0.93 -3.23 -11.49
CA LEU A 192 0.10 -2.78 -10.39
C LEU A 192 -0.23 -3.94 -9.46
N ALA A 193 -0.09 -3.73 -8.17
CA ALA A 193 -0.59 -4.63 -7.13
C ALA A 193 -1.40 -3.82 -6.12
N ASP A 194 -2.60 -4.30 -5.79
CA ASP A 194 -3.50 -3.52 -4.94
C ASP A 194 -4.45 -4.40 -4.12
N TRP A 195 -5.03 -3.79 -3.11
CA TRP A 195 -6.10 -4.41 -2.32
C TRP A 195 -7.41 -4.32 -3.07
N ASN A 196 -8.01 -5.49 -3.30
CA ASN A 196 -9.27 -5.59 -4.01
C ASN A 196 -10.30 -6.31 -3.16
N SER A 197 -11.57 -5.95 -3.30
CA SER A 197 -12.66 -6.76 -2.78
C SER A 197 -12.90 -7.98 -3.68
N ARG A 198 -13.59 -8.98 -3.15
CA ARG A 198 -14.29 -9.92 -4.02
C ARG A 198 -15.41 -9.19 -4.77
N ASP A 199 -15.95 -9.79 -5.78
CA ASP A 199 -17.16 -9.30 -6.45
C ASP A 199 -18.32 -9.26 -5.44
N LEU A 200 -18.70 -8.05 -5.01
CA LEU A 200 -19.71 -7.85 -3.96
C LEU A 200 -21.14 -7.95 -4.50
N GLU A 201 -21.34 -7.89 -5.83
CA GLU A 201 -22.63 -8.11 -6.45
C GLU A 201 -22.92 -9.61 -6.54
N ALA A 202 -21.95 -10.39 -7.03
CA ALA A 202 -22.06 -11.84 -7.11
C ALA A 202 -22.03 -12.53 -5.73
N TYR A 203 -21.27 -11.98 -4.79
CA TYR A 203 -21.06 -12.53 -3.44
C TYR A 203 -21.23 -11.44 -2.39
N PRO A 204 -22.47 -11.05 -2.05
CA PRO A 204 -22.74 -9.97 -1.11
C PRO A 204 -22.19 -10.30 0.29
N PRO A 205 -21.61 -9.31 0.98
CA PRO A 205 -21.04 -9.53 2.30
C PRO A 205 -22.13 -9.73 3.36
N SER A 206 -21.90 -10.67 4.27
CA SER A 206 -22.71 -10.86 5.48
C SER A 206 -22.66 -9.62 6.38
N PHE A 207 -23.53 -9.58 7.40
CA PHE A 207 -23.56 -8.48 8.36
C PHE A 207 -22.21 -8.29 9.08
N PHE A 208 -21.56 -9.37 9.51
CA PHE A 208 -20.25 -9.29 10.18
C PHE A 208 -19.14 -8.83 9.22
N GLU A 209 -19.13 -9.34 8.00
CA GLU A 209 -18.16 -8.90 6.99
C GLU A 209 -18.31 -7.41 6.67
N LYS A 210 -19.53 -6.87 6.61
CA LYS A 210 -19.78 -5.43 6.45
C LYS A 210 -19.19 -4.62 7.61
N LEU A 211 -19.32 -5.12 8.85
CA LEU A 211 -18.73 -4.44 10.01
C LEU A 211 -17.20 -4.44 9.95
N VAL A 212 -16.60 -5.59 9.63
CA VAL A 212 -15.13 -5.73 9.51
C VAL A 212 -14.62 -4.85 8.37
N LEU A 213 -15.25 -4.91 7.21
CA LEU A 213 -14.87 -4.09 6.05
C LEU A 213 -14.94 -2.60 6.37
N LYS A 214 -16.04 -2.17 7.00
CA LYS A 214 -16.19 -0.77 7.44
C LYS A 214 -15.04 -0.35 8.36
N GLN A 215 -14.68 -1.17 9.35
CA GLN A 215 -13.57 -0.87 10.25
C GLN A 215 -12.24 -0.80 9.51
N LEU A 216 -11.99 -1.72 8.59
CA LEU A 216 -10.78 -1.72 7.76
C LEU A 216 -10.66 -0.42 6.96
N LEU A 217 -11.72 -0.03 6.25
CA LEU A 217 -11.76 1.19 5.46
C LEU A 217 -11.53 2.46 6.32
N GLU A 218 -12.19 2.54 7.48
CA GLU A 218 -12.05 3.68 8.38
C GLU A 218 -10.67 3.77 9.06
N GLN A 219 -10.02 2.65 9.37
CA GLN A 219 -8.70 2.66 10.02
C GLN A 219 -7.58 3.08 9.07
N TRP A 220 -7.68 2.71 7.80
CA TRP A 220 -6.65 2.99 6.80
C TRP A 220 -7.02 4.11 5.82
N VAL A 221 -8.10 4.84 6.08
CA VAL A 221 -8.55 5.96 5.24
C VAL A 221 -8.78 5.53 3.79
N HIS A 222 -9.43 4.38 3.61
CA HIS A 222 -9.79 3.89 2.29
C HIS A 222 -11.20 4.31 1.88
N PRO A 223 -11.42 4.66 0.60
CA PRO A 223 -12.73 4.58 -0.03
C PRO A 223 -13.13 3.10 -0.18
N ASN A 224 -14.29 2.83 -0.80
CA ASN A 224 -14.69 1.47 -1.10
C ASN A 224 -13.68 0.81 -2.05
N PHE A 225 -13.37 -0.46 -1.79
CA PHE A 225 -12.56 -1.26 -2.68
C PHE A 225 -13.37 -1.65 -3.93
N THR A 226 -12.67 -1.78 -5.04
CA THR A 226 -13.19 -2.40 -6.27
C THR A 226 -12.76 -3.86 -6.36
N SER A 227 -13.43 -4.65 -7.17
CA SER A 227 -13.00 -6.03 -7.42
C SER A 227 -11.88 -6.08 -8.47
N ILE A 228 -11.12 -7.20 -8.47
CA ILE A 228 -10.08 -7.45 -9.47
C ILE A 228 -10.65 -7.41 -10.90
N ASN A 229 -11.87 -7.97 -11.08
CA ASN A 229 -12.53 -8.02 -12.38
C ASN A 229 -12.96 -6.64 -12.85
N GLU A 230 -13.55 -5.85 -11.97
CA GLU A 230 -13.99 -4.48 -12.25
C GLU A 230 -12.80 -3.60 -12.63
N PHE A 231 -11.73 -3.57 -11.82
CA PHE A 231 -10.55 -2.77 -12.14
C PHE A 231 -9.84 -3.25 -13.41
N SER A 232 -9.73 -4.56 -13.62
CA SER A 232 -9.19 -5.12 -14.87
C SER A 232 -10.03 -4.73 -16.08
N ASN A 233 -11.36 -4.62 -15.93
CA ASN A 233 -12.23 -4.16 -16.98
C ASN A 233 -12.02 -2.67 -17.29
N ILE A 234 -11.89 -1.82 -16.28
CA ILE A 234 -11.54 -0.41 -16.44
C ILE A 234 -10.26 -0.27 -17.27
N LEU A 235 -9.21 -1.04 -16.93
CA LEU A 235 -7.96 -1.03 -17.69
C LEU A 235 -8.11 -1.52 -19.14
N ARG A 236 -8.93 -2.56 -19.40
CA ARG A 236 -9.12 -3.12 -20.74
C ARG A 236 -9.93 -2.21 -21.67
N THR A 237 -10.90 -1.50 -21.10
CA THR A 237 -11.81 -0.62 -21.87
C THR A 237 -11.31 0.81 -21.99
N ASN A 238 -10.16 1.12 -21.36
CA ASN A 238 -9.57 2.44 -21.42
C ASN A 238 -9.06 2.77 -22.83
N GLU A 239 -9.33 3.97 -23.31
CA GLU A 239 -8.93 4.41 -24.66
C GLU A 239 -7.41 4.45 -24.88
N ASN A 240 -6.64 4.66 -23.78
CA ASN A 240 -5.17 4.67 -23.81
C ASN A 240 -4.60 3.24 -23.69
N SER A 241 -5.44 2.22 -23.51
CA SER A 241 -5.01 0.83 -23.37
C SER A 241 -4.95 0.16 -24.72
N SER A 242 -3.75 -0.13 -25.21
CA SER A 242 -3.54 -0.92 -26.44
C SER A 242 -2.98 -2.32 -26.16
N GLY A 243 -2.79 -2.65 -24.90
CA GLY A 243 -2.09 -3.85 -24.45
C GLY A 243 -2.98 -4.95 -23.90
N ARG A 244 -2.33 -6.04 -23.53
CA ARG A 244 -2.97 -7.17 -22.85
C ARG A 244 -3.01 -6.90 -21.35
N VAL A 245 -4.20 -6.92 -20.75
CA VAL A 245 -4.37 -6.88 -19.29
C VAL A 245 -4.40 -8.29 -18.74
N ILE A 246 -3.44 -8.62 -17.88
CA ILE A 246 -3.37 -9.88 -17.13
C ILE A 246 -3.60 -9.54 -15.66
N SER A 247 -4.44 -10.30 -14.99
CA SER A 247 -4.69 -10.15 -13.56
C SER A 247 -4.58 -11.48 -12.84
N GLU A 248 -4.02 -11.48 -11.64
CA GLU A 248 -3.82 -12.67 -10.82
C GLU A 248 -4.10 -12.32 -9.35
N ASN A 249 -4.64 -13.28 -8.60
CA ASN A 249 -4.87 -13.15 -7.18
C ASN A 249 -3.69 -13.72 -6.39
N TRP A 250 -2.95 -12.86 -5.70
CA TRP A 250 -1.78 -13.22 -4.92
C TRP A 250 -2.05 -13.49 -3.44
N ASN A 251 -3.31 -13.56 -3.01
CA ASN A 251 -3.65 -13.80 -1.60
C ASN A 251 -2.93 -15.02 -1.01
N TYR A 252 -2.74 -16.07 -1.78
CA TYR A 252 -2.01 -17.25 -1.33
C TYR A 252 -0.59 -16.93 -0.85
N TYR A 253 0.10 -16.02 -1.55
CA TYR A 253 1.47 -15.62 -1.24
C TYR A 253 1.54 -14.47 -0.22
N THR A 254 0.50 -13.66 -0.10
CA THR A 254 0.51 -12.44 0.73
C THR A 254 -0.20 -12.61 2.08
N ASN A 255 -1.09 -13.59 2.23
CA ASN A 255 -1.82 -13.85 3.47
C ASN A 255 -0.94 -13.97 4.72
N PRO A 256 0.25 -14.59 4.69
CA PRO A 256 1.10 -14.65 5.87
C PRO A 256 1.51 -13.27 6.41
N SER A 257 1.59 -12.25 5.56
CA SER A 257 1.91 -10.88 5.98
C SER A 257 1.00 -10.33 7.06
N TRP A 258 -0.28 -10.70 7.05
CA TRP A 258 -1.24 -10.27 8.05
C TRP A 258 -0.87 -10.76 9.44
N TYR A 259 -0.51 -12.04 9.54
CA TYR A 259 -0.10 -12.65 10.80
C TYR A 259 1.22 -12.10 11.28
N ASP A 260 2.21 -12.02 10.41
CA ASP A 260 3.55 -11.53 10.74
C ASP A 260 3.54 -10.05 11.12
N SER A 261 2.74 -9.23 10.44
CA SER A 261 2.57 -7.81 10.77
C SER A 261 1.91 -7.63 12.15
N ILE A 262 0.88 -8.41 12.47
CA ILE A 262 0.20 -8.36 13.78
C ILE A 262 1.17 -8.83 14.89
N ILE A 263 1.91 -9.91 14.66
CA ILE A 263 2.89 -10.43 15.61
C ILE A 263 4.01 -9.41 15.83
N ALA A 264 4.56 -8.82 14.78
CA ALA A 264 5.61 -7.81 14.87
C ALA A 264 5.16 -6.59 15.67
N VAL A 265 3.93 -6.11 15.45
CA VAL A 265 3.33 -5.00 16.21
C VAL A 265 3.14 -5.39 17.68
N SER A 266 2.60 -6.58 17.93
CA SER A 266 2.39 -7.08 19.30
C SER A 266 3.71 -7.25 20.05
N TYR A 267 4.74 -7.78 19.39
CA TYR A 267 6.05 -8.00 19.98
C TYR A 267 6.76 -6.68 20.33
N THR A 268 6.68 -5.68 19.46
CA THR A 268 7.25 -4.35 19.72
C THR A 268 6.54 -3.60 20.84
N HIS A 269 5.23 -3.77 20.98
CA HIS A 269 4.49 -3.20 22.11
C HIS A 269 4.78 -3.91 23.44
N LEU A 270 5.07 -5.20 23.42
CA LEU A 270 5.39 -6.00 24.62
C LEU A 270 6.87 -5.91 25.02
N THR A 271 7.75 -5.62 24.07
CA THR A 271 9.22 -5.58 24.30
C THR A 271 9.82 -4.19 24.25
N LEU A 272 9.01 -3.12 24.21
CA LEU A 272 9.54 -1.78 24.48
C LEU A 272 10.19 -1.80 25.86
N PRO A 273 11.53 -1.69 25.97
CA PRO A 273 12.17 -1.66 27.25
C PRO A 273 11.61 -0.46 27.99
N THR A 274 11.15 -0.67 29.19
CA THR A 274 11.03 0.40 30.17
C THR A 274 12.38 1.10 30.17
N ILE A 275 12.47 2.27 29.57
CA ILE A 275 13.69 3.08 29.67
C ILE A 275 13.80 3.45 31.13
N ALA A 276 14.55 2.64 31.86
CA ALA A 276 15.02 3.03 33.17
C ALA A 276 15.89 4.27 32.95
N LYS A 277 15.47 5.36 33.57
CA LYS A 277 16.31 6.55 33.70
C LYS A 277 17.67 6.15 34.25
N VAL A 278 18.72 6.55 33.60
CA VAL A 278 19.97 6.92 34.25
C VAL A 278 20.12 8.42 34.12
#